data_1718e9f43fa4a6590edb88fa4976df74
#
_entry.id   1718e9f43fa4a6590edb88fa4976df74
#
_cell.length_a   1.000
_cell.length_b   1.000
_cell.length_c   1.000
_cell.angle_alpha   90.00
_cell.angle_beta   90.00
_cell.angle_gamma   90.00
#
_symmetry.space_group_name_H-M   'P 1'
#
loop_
_entity.id
_entity.type
_entity.pdbx_description
1 polymer ?
#
loop_
_entity_poly.entity_id
_entity_poly.type
_entity_poly.pdbx_seq_one_letter_code
_entity_poly.pdbx_strand_id
1 'polypeptide(L)'
;MNETVKFSCVVDGSPRYRHEAWIWSTTLLRIARRQPSELVMHLVEGVDGREFDVLRDLGVEIRTVPPFDRRHPYSNKLSQLHSEALRDADQVVLTDCDIAFADDVAGLFAGLEMIAAKTVDLARPSYDHWRRIFAAVGFDSEPGLALATHSGEPTFARNFNGGVYVLTREAFEAIGSAWPRWNRWLLDRPEVLGDLTFHTDQVAFGLATHELGLAVCDLTPRFNYPTHLVDPLPSDPVLLHYHQHLDDAGYLRTVGHDAVDAKIRRVNRVLAAERHAAS
;
A
#
# COMPACT_ATOMS: atom_id res chain seq x y z
N MET A 1 -3.07 -7.87 -27.05
CA MET A 1 -3.70 -6.72 -26.37
C MET A 1 -2.72 -6.34 -25.23
N ASN A 2 -2.47 -5.06 -25.00
CA ASN A 2 -1.66 -4.66 -23.84
C ASN A 2 -2.52 -4.87 -22.60
N GLU A 3 -1.95 -5.47 -21.55
CA GLU A 3 -2.61 -5.63 -20.26
C GLU A 3 -2.95 -4.26 -19.66
N THR A 4 -4.16 -4.14 -19.15
CA THR A 4 -4.63 -2.92 -18.48
C THR A 4 -4.22 -2.94 -17.01
N VAL A 5 -3.55 -1.88 -16.56
CA VAL A 5 -3.09 -1.74 -15.19
C VAL A 5 -3.78 -0.55 -14.54
N LYS A 6 -4.23 -0.70 -13.30
CA LYS A 6 -4.75 0.40 -12.47
C LYS A 6 -3.95 0.53 -11.19
N PHE A 7 -3.53 1.76 -10.88
CA PHE A 7 -2.92 2.14 -9.61
C PHE A 7 -3.96 2.81 -8.75
N SER A 8 -4.12 2.36 -7.52
CA SER A 8 -5.19 2.85 -6.65
C SER A 8 -4.69 3.18 -5.25
N CYS A 9 -5.16 4.29 -4.71
CA CYS A 9 -5.01 4.65 -3.29
C CYS A 9 -6.35 5.13 -2.70
N VAL A 10 -6.41 5.18 -1.36
CA VAL A 10 -7.55 5.71 -0.63
C VAL A 10 -7.10 6.92 0.18
N VAL A 11 -7.83 8.03 0.05
CA VAL A 11 -7.56 9.31 0.71
C VAL A 11 -8.63 9.58 1.75
N ASP A 12 -8.23 9.72 3.02
CA ASP A 12 -9.10 10.09 4.12
C ASP A 12 -9.09 11.61 4.38
N GLY A 13 -9.99 12.10 5.25
CA GLY A 13 -10.26 13.52 5.45
C GLY A 13 -9.15 14.36 6.11
N SER A 14 -8.05 13.78 6.57
CA SER A 14 -6.94 14.54 7.13
C SER A 14 -6.20 15.37 6.06
N PRO A 15 -5.84 16.63 6.33
CA PRO A 15 -4.99 17.43 5.43
C PRO A 15 -3.69 16.75 5.01
N ARG A 16 -3.15 15.91 5.86
CA ARG A 16 -1.97 15.08 5.58
C ARG A 16 -2.20 14.16 4.39
N TYR A 17 -3.29 13.39 4.36
CA TYR A 17 -3.58 12.46 3.27
C TYR A 17 -3.75 13.14 1.92
N ARG A 18 -4.22 14.41 1.91
CA ARG A 18 -4.30 15.21 0.67
C ARG A 18 -2.92 15.52 0.10
N HIS A 19 -1.98 15.89 0.97
CA HIS A 19 -0.60 16.12 0.55
C HIS A 19 0.08 14.83 0.08
N GLU A 20 -0.13 13.73 0.78
CA GLU A 20 0.37 12.40 0.39
C GLU A 20 -0.21 11.98 -0.97
N ALA A 21 -1.52 12.16 -1.21
CA ALA A 21 -2.17 11.88 -2.49
C ALA A 21 -1.62 12.74 -3.64
N TRP A 22 -1.24 14.00 -3.36
CA TRP A 22 -0.56 14.85 -4.33
C TRP A 22 0.84 14.31 -4.65
N ILE A 23 1.64 13.89 -3.67
CA ILE A 23 2.94 13.25 -3.89
C ILE A 23 2.75 11.96 -4.71
N TRP A 24 1.81 11.11 -4.31
CA TRP A 24 1.49 9.85 -4.96
C TRP A 24 1.17 10.05 -6.45
N SER A 25 0.19 10.88 -6.76
CA SER A 25 -0.23 11.14 -8.16
C SER A 25 0.86 11.82 -8.98
N THR A 26 1.53 12.83 -8.43
CA THR A 26 2.61 13.54 -9.11
C THR A 26 3.74 12.58 -9.48
N THR A 27 4.17 11.72 -8.57
CA THR A 27 5.28 10.81 -8.81
C THR A 27 4.90 9.68 -9.78
N LEU A 28 3.68 9.17 -9.75
CA LEU A 28 3.17 8.24 -10.77
C LEU A 28 3.18 8.86 -12.17
N LEU A 29 2.66 10.07 -12.31
CA LEU A 29 2.55 10.74 -13.61
C LEU A 29 3.92 11.19 -14.15
N ARG A 30 4.78 11.76 -13.30
CA ARG A 30 6.02 12.44 -13.74
C ARG A 30 7.25 11.55 -13.71
N ILE A 31 7.35 10.62 -12.76
CA ILE A 31 8.52 9.76 -12.59
C ILE A 31 8.28 8.37 -13.15
N ALA A 32 7.23 7.70 -12.72
CA ALA A 32 6.84 6.38 -13.24
C ALA A 32 6.19 6.46 -14.63
N ARG A 33 5.85 7.67 -15.11
CA ARG A 33 5.31 7.96 -16.45
C ARG A 33 4.04 7.17 -16.77
N ARG A 34 3.20 6.97 -15.75
CA ARG A 34 1.91 6.31 -15.93
C ARG A 34 0.91 7.28 -16.55
N GLN A 35 -0.06 6.73 -17.31
CA GLN A 35 -1.11 7.55 -17.91
C GLN A 35 -2.14 7.94 -16.84
N PRO A 36 -2.71 9.15 -16.89
CA PRO A 36 -3.75 9.55 -15.92
C PRO A 36 -4.90 8.55 -15.82
N SER A 37 -5.31 7.94 -16.92
CA SER A 37 -6.37 6.94 -16.98
C SER A 37 -6.03 5.63 -16.25
N GLU A 38 -4.76 5.40 -15.88
CA GLU A 38 -4.33 4.25 -15.08
C GLU A 38 -4.47 4.52 -13.57
N LEU A 39 -4.68 5.77 -13.16
CA LEU A 39 -4.78 6.17 -11.76
C LEU A 39 -6.26 6.22 -11.32
N VAL A 40 -6.55 5.60 -10.19
CA VAL A 40 -7.85 5.64 -9.52
C VAL A 40 -7.64 6.10 -8.08
N MET A 41 -8.23 7.22 -7.71
CA MET A 41 -8.15 7.77 -6.36
C MET A 41 -9.52 7.66 -5.69
N HIS A 42 -9.58 7.01 -4.54
CA HIS A 42 -10.78 6.84 -3.76
C HIS A 42 -10.79 7.82 -2.59
N LEU A 43 -11.74 8.75 -2.59
CA LEU A 43 -11.94 9.72 -1.51
C LEU A 43 -12.97 9.16 -0.54
N VAL A 44 -12.61 9.03 0.73
CA VAL A 44 -13.57 8.67 1.76
C VAL A 44 -14.62 9.79 1.92
N GLU A 45 -15.87 9.43 2.12
CA GLU A 45 -16.96 10.40 2.33
C GLU A 45 -16.57 11.49 3.34
N GLY A 46 -16.78 12.76 2.96
CA GLY A 46 -16.39 13.93 3.73
C GLY A 46 -15.10 14.61 3.25
N VAL A 47 -14.32 13.98 2.36
CA VAL A 47 -13.21 14.63 1.66
C VAL A 47 -13.75 15.57 0.59
N ASP A 48 -13.27 16.82 0.55
CA ASP A 48 -13.65 17.77 -0.50
C ASP A 48 -13.00 17.38 -1.84
N GLY A 49 -13.78 16.80 -2.73
CA GLY A 49 -13.32 16.34 -4.05
C GLY A 49 -12.81 17.46 -4.97
N ARG A 50 -13.18 18.73 -4.71
CA ARG A 50 -12.74 19.87 -5.53
C ARG A 50 -11.23 20.11 -5.46
N GLU A 51 -10.60 19.72 -4.37
CA GLU A 51 -9.14 19.80 -4.22
C GLU A 51 -8.38 18.93 -5.23
N PHE A 52 -9.06 17.98 -5.86
CA PHE A 52 -8.51 17.05 -6.84
C PHE A 52 -9.00 17.32 -8.27
N ASP A 53 -9.68 18.45 -8.54
CA ASP A 53 -10.22 18.78 -9.86
C ASP A 53 -9.13 18.82 -10.93
N VAL A 54 -7.95 19.34 -10.61
CA VAL A 54 -6.79 19.34 -11.54
C VAL A 54 -6.42 17.93 -11.98
N LEU A 55 -6.47 16.94 -11.07
CA LEU A 55 -6.20 15.53 -11.41
C LEU A 55 -7.32 14.94 -12.25
N ARG A 56 -8.57 15.31 -11.95
CA ARG A 56 -9.75 14.89 -12.73
C ARG A 56 -9.69 15.42 -14.15
N ASP A 57 -9.31 16.69 -14.33
CA ASP A 57 -9.15 17.34 -15.64
C ASP A 57 -8.03 16.70 -16.46
N LEU A 58 -7.00 16.15 -15.81
CA LEU A 58 -5.95 15.35 -16.44
C LEU A 58 -6.42 13.94 -16.86
N GLY A 59 -7.57 13.48 -16.39
CA GLY A 59 -8.13 12.15 -16.68
C GLY A 59 -7.87 11.09 -15.59
N VAL A 60 -7.43 11.50 -14.40
CA VAL A 60 -7.39 10.61 -13.23
C VAL A 60 -8.81 10.31 -12.78
N GLU A 61 -9.12 9.04 -12.54
CA GLU A 61 -10.42 8.64 -12.05
C GLU A 61 -10.51 8.87 -10.54
N ILE A 62 -11.47 9.71 -10.12
CA ILE A 62 -11.70 10.05 -8.72
C ILE A 62 -13.08 9.59 -8.31
N ARG A 63 -13.15 8.73 -7.29
CA ARG A 63 -14.38 8.11 -6.79
C ARG A 63 -14.57 8.43 -5.31
N THR A 64 -15.77 8.78 -4.91
CA THR A 64 -16.14 8.86 -3.48
C THR A 64 -16.58 7.49 -3.00
N VAL A 65 -16.06 7.06 -1.86
CA VAL A 65 -16.39 5.77 -1.22
C VAL A 65 -16.80 5.98 0.22
N PRO A 66 -17.72 5.16 0.76
CA PRO A 66 -18.03 5.20 2.18
C PRO A 66 -16.82 4.71 3.01
N PRO A 67 -16.68 5.17 4.27
CA PRO A 67 -15.70 4.60 5.18
C PRO A 67 -15.98 3.10 5.37
N PHE A 68 -14.93 2.28 5.35
CA PHE A 68 -15.08 0.83 5.52
C PHE A 68 -15.62 0.46 6.91
N ASP A 69 -14.98 1.02 7.94
CA ASP A 69 -15.45 0.91 9.33
C ASP A 69 -14.99 2.15 10.11
N ARG A 70 -15.95 2.86 10.70
CA ARG A 70 -15.67 4.11 11.42
C ARG A 70 -14.85 3.92 12.69
N ARG A 71 -14.75 2.68 13.21
CA ARG A 71 -13.91 2.33 14.37
C ARG A 71 -12.42 2.33 14.04
N HIS A 72 -12.07 2.13 12.76
CA HIS A 72 -10.68 1.90 12.34
C HIS A 72 -10.37 2.55 10.97
N PRO A 73 -9.95 3.82 10.96
CA PRO A 73 -9.68 4.55 9.71
C PRO A 73 -8.65 3.89 8.78
N TYR A 74 -7.66 3.19 9.32
CA TYR A 74 -6.68 2.45 8.51
C TYR A 74 -7.31 1.36 7.64
N SER A 75 -8.47 0.83 8.03
CA SER A 75 -9.23 -0.12 7.22
C SER A 75 -9.94 0.52 6.01
N ASN A 76 -9.95 1.87 5.88
CA ASN A 76 -10.57 2.54 4.76
C ASN A 76 -9.95 2.15 3.40
N LYS A 77 -8.71 1.65 3.38
CA LYS A 77 -8.14 1.08 2.15
C LYS A 77 -8.97 -0.07 1.55
N LEU A 78 -9.79 -0.76 2.36
CA LEU A 78 -10.67 -1.83 1.87
C LEU A 78 -11.90 -1.30 1.12
N SER A 79 -12.25 -0.02 1.27
CA SER A 79 -13.38 0.59 0.54
C SER A 79 -13.18 0.57 -0.97
N GLN A 80 -11.94 0.56 -1.45
CA GLN A 80 -11.61 0.48 -2.88
C GLN A 80 -11.92 -0.90 -3.51
N LEU A 81 -12.03 -1.98 -2.72
CA LEU A 81 -12.24 -3.34 -3.24
C LEU A 81 -13.60 -3.51 -3.95
N HIS A 82 -14.53 -2.59 -3.72
CA HIS A 82 -15.83 -2.60 -4.40
C HIS A 82 -15.89 -1.66 -5.61
N SER A 83 -14.77 -1.02 -5.97
CA SER A 83 -14.70 -0.08 -7.09
C SER A 83 -14.81 -0.80 -8.44
N GLU A 84 -15.82 -0.42 -9.22
CA GLU A 84 -15.98 -0.91 -10.61
C GLU A 84 -14.78 -0.51 -11.47
N ALA A 85 -14.18 0.66 -11.20
CA ALA A 85 -13.01 1.14 -11.90
C ALA A 85 -11.78 0.20 -11.83
N LEU A 86 -11.72 -0.65 -10.81
CA LEU A 86 -10.62 -1.61 -10.61
C LEU A 86 -10.94 -3.00 -11.15
N ARG A 87 -12.23 -3.38 -11.25
CA ARG A 87 -12.65 -4.73 -11.64
C ARG A 87 -12.32 -5.08 -13.09
N ASP A 88 -12.32 -4.07 -13.97
CA ASP A 88 -12.06 -4.29 -15.40
C ASP A 88 -10.57 -4.31 -15.75
N ALA A 89 -9.70 -4.02 -14.80
CA ALA A 89 -8.25 -4.06 -15.01
C ALA A 89 -7.72 -5.50 -14.98
N ASP A 90 -6.74 -5.80 -15.81
CA ASP A 90 -6.05 -7.10 -15.79
C ASP A 90 -5.14 -7.20 -14.57
N GLN A 91 -4.61 -6.05 -14.11
CA GLN A 91 -3.76 -5.93 -12.93
C GLN A 91 -4.12 -4.70 -12.11
N VAL A 92 -4.14 -4.83 -10.80
CA VAL A 92 -4.42 -3.75 -9.85
C VAL A 92 -3.27 -3.58 -8.87
N VAL A 93 -2.76 -2.37 -8.74
CA VAL A 93 -1.75 -1.99 -7.74
C VAL A 93 -2.45 -1.16 -6.67
N LEU A 94 -2.68 -1.77 -5.51
CA LEU A 94 -3.23 -1.09 -4.34
C LEU A 94 -2.08 -0.54 -3.51
N THR A 95 -2.09 0.76 -3.24
CA THR A 95 -1.06 1.40 -2.43
C THR A 95 -1.66 2.23 -1.30
N ASP A 96 -0.85 2.46 -0.26
CA ASP A 96 -1.07 3.57 0.64
C ASP A 96 -0.76 4.89 -0.09
N CYS A 97 -1.36 6.00 0.31
CA CYS A 97 -1.12 7.31 -0.34
C CYS A 97 0.25 7.91 0.02
N ASP A 98 0.92 7.39 1.06
CA ASP A 98 2.28 7.77 1.47
C ASP A 98 3.38 6.95 0.75
N ILE A 99 3.08 6.48 -0.45
CA ILE A 99 4.05 5.90 -1.39
C ILE A 99 4.46 6.95 -2.42
N ALA A 100 5.77 7.17 -2.58
CA ALA A 100 6.33 7.97 -3.66
C ALA A 100 7.05 7.06 -4.68
N PHE A 101 6.74 7.24 -5.95
CA PHE A 101 7.34 6.49 -7.05
C PHE A 101 8.63 7.18 -7.48
N ALA A 102 9.77 6.52 -7.28
CA ALA A 102 11.10 7.08 -7.52
C ALA A 102 11.73 6.63 -8.85
N ASP A 103 11.14 5.62 -9.51
CA ASP A 103 11.60 5.10 -10.79
C ASP A 103 10.49 4.40 -11.58
N ASP A 104 10.86 3.74 -12.70
CA ASP A 104 9.97 2.89 -13.50
C ASP A 104 9.46 1.70 -12.68
N VAL A 105 8.18 1.39 -12.85
CA VAL A 105 7.47 0.37 -12.06
C VAL A 105 7.28 -0.97 -12.78
N ALA A 106 7.85 -1.15 -13.97
CA ALA A 106 7.69 -2.40 -14.73
C ALA A 106 8.09 -3.65 -13.93
N GLY A 107 9.09 -3.51 -13.05
CA GLY A 107 9.53 -4.60 -12.18
C GLY A 107 8.51 -5.05 -11.12
N LEU A 108 7.44 -4.28 -10.84
CA LEU A 108 6.36 -4.70 -9.93
C LEU A 108 5.61 -5.94 -10.44
N PHE A 109 5.59 -6.14 -11.73
CA PHE A 109 4.81 -7.19 -12.40
C PHE A 109 5.65 -8.42 -12.75
N ALA A 110 6.96 -8.37 -12.46
CA ALA A 110 7.86 -9.47 -12.78
C ALA A 110 7.54 -10.70 -11.92
N GLY A 111 7.21 -11.82 -12.59
CA GLY A 111 6.86 -13.06 -11.91
C GLY A 111 5.52 -13.05 -11.19
N LEU A 112 4.64 -12.09 -11.49
CA LEU A 112 3.30 -12.03 -10.91
C LEU A 112 2.48 -13.22 -11.39
N GLU A 113 2.12 -14.12 -10.47
CA GLU A 113 1.18 -15.22 -10.71
C GLU A 113 -0.24 -14.83 -10.31
N MET A 114 -0.45 -14.41 -9.07
CA MET A 114 -1.72 -13.90 -8.55
C MET A 114 -1.54 -12.62 -7.74
N ILE A 115 -0.62 -12.64 -6.77
CA ILE A 115 -0.34 -11.52 -5.86
C ILE A 115 1.16 -11.30 -5.81
N ALA A 116 1.60 -10.04 -5.78
CA ALA A 116 2.92 -9.66 -5.33
C ALA A 116 2.82 -8.71 -4.14
N ALA A 117 3.54 -9.01 -3.06
CA ALA A 117 3.55 -8.25 -1.83
C ALA A 117 4.90 -8.40 -1.13
N LYS A 118 5.31 -7.39 -0.36
CA LYS A 118 6.56 -7.45 0.42
C LYS A 118 6.28 -7.94 1.84
N THR A 119 7.07 -8.89 2.34
CA THR A 119 7.08 -9.23 3.77
C THR A 119 7.35 -7.98 4.62
N VAL A 120 6.73 -7.89 5.80
CA VAL A 120 6.88 -6.74 6.72
C VAL A 120 8.34 -6.44 7.06
N ASP A 121 8.61 -5.18 7.39
CA ASP A 121 9.96 -4.74 7.80
C ASP A 121 10.30 -5.16 9.23
N LEU A 122 9.32 -5.13 10.11
CA LEU A 122 9.41 -5.53 11.51
C LEU A 122 8.41 -6.67 11.76
N ALA A 123 8.77 -7.66 12.58
CA ALA A 123 7.92 -8.80 12.90
C ALA A 123 6.72 -8.41 13.80
N ARG A 124 5.80 -7.65 13.23
CA ARG A 124 4.57 -7.18 13.90
C ARG A 124 3.35 -7.57 13.07
N PRO A 125 2.58 -8.61 13.50
CA PRO A 125 2.80 -9.50 14.64
C PRO A 125 4.04 -10.39 14.52
N SER A 126 4.62 -10.77 15.69
CA SER A 126 5.68 -11.80 15.77
C SER A 126 5.14 -13.18 15.39
N TYR A 127 6.05 -14.13 15.09
CA TYR A 127 5.64 -15.51 14.75
C TYR A 127 4.79 -16.17 15.85
N ASP A 128 5.16 -16.02 17.12
CA ASP A 128 4.37 -16.57 18.23
C ASP A 128 2.99 -15.89 18.36
N HIS A 129 2.90 -14.61 17.99
CA HIS A 129 1.60 -13.95 17.96
C HIS A 129 0.73 -14.48 16.80
N TRP A 130 1.32 -14.74 15.63
CA TRP A 130 0.63 -15.37 14.52
C TRP A 130 0.10 -16.78 14.87
N ARG A 131 0.85 -17.57 15.62
CA ARG A 131 0.35 -18.87 16.14
C ARG A 131 -0.91 -18.70 17.00
N ARG A 132 -0.95 -17.67 17.87
CA ARG A 132 -2.15 -17.36 18.65
C ARG A 132 -3.31 -16.88 17.77
N ILE A 133 -3.03 -16.06 16.75
CA ILE A 133 -4.05 -15.64 15.77
C ILE A 133 -4.63 -16.85 15.05
N PHE A 134 -3.79 -17.77 14.56
CA PHE A 134 -4.22 -19.00 13.88
C PHE A 134 -5.11 -19.86 14.77
N ALA A 135 -4.75 -20.04 16.03
CA ALA A 135 -5.57 -20.74 17.00
C ALA A 135 -6.92 -20.03 17.24
N ALA A 136 -6.92 -18.69 17.32
CA ALA A 136 -8.14 -17.91 17.54
C ALA A 136 -9.11 -17.93 16.34
N VAL A 137 -8.59 -18.01 15.10
CA VAL A 137 -9.41 -18.10 13.87
C VAL A 137 -9.79 -19.53 13.51
N GLY A 138 -9.23 -20.53 14.20
CA GLY A 138 -9.54 -21.95 13.98
C GLY A 138 -8.81 -22.56 12.79
N PHE A 139 -7.62 -22.08 12.44
CA PHE A 139 -6.78 -22.74 11.44
C PHE A 139 -6.00 -23.89 12.09
N ASP A 140 -6.14 -25.09 11.54
CA ASP A 140 -5.48 -26.30 12.06
C ASP A 140 -3.99 -26.40 11.68
N SER A 141 -3.52 -25.59 10.73
CA SER A 141 -2.13 -25.56 10.28
C SER A 141 -1.29 -24.59 11.09
N GLU A 142 0.01 -24.91 11.26
CA GLU A 142 0.97 -23.90 11.73
C GLU A 142 1.17 -22.81 10.66
N PRO A 143 1.34 -21.53 11.05
CA PRO A 143 1.67 -20.46 10.10
C PRO A 143 3.03 -20.75 9.45
N GLY A 144 3.13 -20.60 8.13
CA GLY A 144 4.42 -20.67 7.44
C GLY A 144 5.39 -19.63 8.01
N LEU A 145 6.69 -19.97 8.08
CA LEU A 145 7.72 -19.10 8.66
C LEU A 145 8.38 -18.24 7.58
N ALA A 146 8.54 -16.94 7.85
CA ALA A 146 9.41 -16.01 7.13
C ALA A 146 10.20 -15.15 8.12
N LEU A 147 11.15 -14.38 7.61
CA LEU A 147 11.87 -13.37 8.37
C LEU A 147 11.43 -11.97 7.92
N ALA A 148 11.19 -11.07 8.86
CA ALA A 148 10.94 -9.66 8.59
C ALA A 148 12.14 -9.02 7.87
N THR A 149 11.88 -8.21 6.84
CA THR A 149 12.92 -7.80 5.88
C THR A 149 13.96 -6.84 6.46
N HIS A 150 13.64 -6.12 7.55
CA HIS A 150 14.57 -5.20 8.22
C HIS A 150 15.06 -5.78 9.56
N SER A 151 14.17 -6.24 10.45
CA SER A 151 14.58 -6.75 11.75
C SER A 151 15.21 -8.15 11.70
N GLY A 152 14.94 -8.94 10.66
CA GLY A 152 15.38 -10.34 10.58
C GLY A 152 14.67 -11.28 11.57
N GLU A 153 13.68 -10.79 12.31
CA GLU A 153 12.95 -11.58 13.29
C GLU A 153 11.88 -12.48 12.63
N PRO A 154 11.57 -13.64 13.24
CA PRO A 154 10.56 -14.55 12.72
C PRO A 154 9.16 -13.94 12.69
N THR A 155 8.45 -14.14 11.58
CA THR A 155 7.06 -13.76 11.39
C THR A 155 6.35 -14.77 10.49
N PHE A 156 5.06 -14.59 10.26
CA PHE A 156 4.29 -15.40 9.31
C PHE A 156 4.67 -15.11 7.86
N ALA A 157 4.81 -16.15 7.05
CA ALA A 157 5.21 -16.01 5.63
C ALA A 157 4.24 -15.19 4.79
N ARG A 158 3.03 -14.91 5.28
CA ARG A 158 2.04 -14.03 4.66
C ARG A 158 1.77 -12.77 5.51
N ASN A 159 2.71 -12.39 6.36
CA ASN A 159 2.67 -11.09 7.04
C ASN A 159 3.28 -10.04 6.10
N PHE A 160 2.44 -9.39 5.31
CA PHE A 160 2.86 -8.45 4.28
C PHE A 160 2.72 -7.00 4.75
N ASN A 161 3.65 -6.14 4.31
CA ASN A 161 3.56 -4.70 4.51
C ASN A 161 2.43 -4.12 3.63
N GLY A 162 1.50 -3.39 4.25
CA GLY A 162 0.29 -2.88 3.63
C GLY A 162 0.49 -1.77 2.58
N GLY A 163 1.71 -1.25 2.45
CA GLY A 163 1.98 -0.11 1.57
C GLY A 163 1.80 -0.40 0.08
N VAL A 164 2.02 -1.66 -0.37
CA VAL A 164 1.91 -2.03 -1.79
C VAL A 164 1.44 -3.48 -1.92
N TYR A 165 0.35 -3.67 -2.66
CA TYR A 165 -0.12 -4.97 -3.13
C TYR A 165 -0.33 -4.92 -4.65
N VAL A 166 0.21 -5.87 -5.39
CA VAL A 166 -0.05 -6.06 -6.82
C VAL A 166 -0.90 -7.31 -6.99
N LEU A 167 -2.02 -7.19 -7.68
CA LEU A 167 -3.02 -8.24 -7.79
C LEU A 167 -3.38 -8.45 -9.26
N THR A 168 -3.45 -9.69 -9.72
CA THR A 168 -4.16 -9.99 -10.96
C THR A 168 -5.66 -9.75 -10.75
N ARG A 169 -6.42 -9.62 -11.83
CA ARG A 169 -7.89 -9.53 -11.78
C ARG A 169 -8.49 -10.66 -10.93
N GLU A 170 -8.08 -11.90 -11.18
CA GLU A 170 -8.55 -13.07 -10.46
C GLU A 170 -8.26 -12.96 -8.95
N ALA A 171 -7.06 -12.55 -8.57
CA ALA A 171 -6.70 -12.34 -7.18
C ALA A 171 -7.50 -11.21 -6.54
N PHE A 172 -7.73 -10.10 -7.26
CA PHE A 172 -8.53 -8.97 -6.79
C PHE A 172 -9.98 -9.39 -6.51
N GLU A 173 -10.58 -10.16 -7.40
CA GLU A 173 -11.94 -10.70 -7.21
C GLU A 173 -12.00 -11.67 -6.03
N ALA A 174 -11.06 -12.62 -5.94
CA ALA A 174 -11.01 -13.62 -4.88
C ALA A 174 -10.86 -12.98 -3.49
N ILE A 175 -9.95 -11.99 -3.35
CA ILE A 175 -9.68 -11.37 -2.05
C ILE A 175 -10.76 -10.36 -1.65
N GLY A 176 -11.55 -9.85 -2.61
CA GLY A 176 -12.55 -8.81 -2.41
C GLY A 176 -13.65 -9.16 -1.39
N SER A 177 -13.87 -10.44 -1.09
CA SER A 177 -14.80 -10.89 -0.04
C SER A 177 -14.09 -11.34 1.23
N ALA A 178 -12.98 -12.06 1.11
CA ALA A 178 -12.28 -12.66 2.24
C ALA A 178 -11.55 -11.61 3.10
N TRP A 179 -10.84 -10.66 2.48
CA TRP A 179 -10.13 -9.61 3.20
C TRP A 179 -11.07 -8.72 4.03
N PRO A 180 -12.18 -8.16 3.51
CA PRO A 180 -13.15 -7.42 4.31
C PRO A 180 -13.77 -8.25 5.45
N ARG A 181 -14.02 -9.54 5.23
CA ARG A 181 -14.57 -10.45 6.24
C ARG A 181 -13.60 -10.64 7.40
N TRP A 182 -12.34 -10.94 7.12
CA TRP A 182 -11.30 -11.09 8.15
C TRP A 182 -11.03 -9.77 8.88
N ASN A 183 -11.05 -8.64 8.16
CA ASN A 183 -10.88 -7.35 8.79
C ASN A 183 -11.98 -7.07 9.83
N ARG A 184 -13.26 -7.28 9.48
CA ARG A 184 -14.37 -7.12 10.43
C ARG A 184 -14.27 -8.09 11.59
N TRP A 185 -13.90 -9.35 11.32
CA TRP A 185 -13.73 -10.35 12.37
C TRP A 185 -12.70 -9.92 13.42
N LEU A 186 -11.58 -9.35 12.98
CA LEU A 186 -10.53 -8.81 13.87
C LEU A 186 -10.99 -7.55 14.60
N LEU A 187 -11.70 -6.64 13.93
CA LEU A 187 -12.26 -5.43 14.55
C LEU A 187 -13.27 -5.73 15.65
N ASP A 188 -14.01 -6.85 15.51
CA ASP A 188 -14.95 -7.32 16.51
C ASP A 188 -14.25 -8.08 17.68
N ARG A 189 -12.95 -8.37 17.56
CA ARG A 189 -12.12 -9.10 18.54
C ARG A 189 -10.76 -8.45 18.72
N PRO A 190 -10.72 -7.19 19.19
CA PRO A 190 -9.47 -6.44 19.29
C PRO A 190 -8.43 -7.09 20.22
N GLU A 191 -8.87 -7.92 21.16
CA GLU A 191 -8.00 -8.70 22.05
C GLU A 191 -7.10 -9.69 21.31
N VAL A 192 -7.47 -10.13 20.11
CA VAL A 192 -6.64 -11.01 19.28
C VAL A 192 -5.35 -10.32 18.83
N LEU A 193 -5.43 -9.04 18.55
CA LEU A 193 -4.28 -8.24 18.12
C LEU A 193 -3.64 -7.45 19.27
N GLY A 194 -4.40 -7.11 20.33
CA GLY A 194 -3.92 -6.29 21.45
C GLY A 194 -3.44 -4.94 20.95
N ASP A 195 -2.22 -4.56 21.31
CA ASP A 195 -1.61 -3.27 20.91
C ASP A 195 -1.33 -3.16 19.39
N LEU A 196 -1.52 -4.24 18.63
CA LEU A 196 -1.31 -4.26 17.17
C LEU A 196 -2.58 -4.03 16.35
N THR A 197 -3.65 -3.52 16.97
CA THR A 197 -4.93 -3.24 16.27
C THR A 197 -4.79 -2.33 15.06
N PHE A 198 -3.80 -1.42 15.04
CA PHE A 198 -3.55 -0.57 13.88
C PHE A 198 -3.05 -1.33 12.64
N HIS A 199 -2.64 -2.60 12.78
CA HIS A 199 -2.30 -3.50 11.67
C HIS A 199 -3.45 -4.41 11.23
N THR A 200 -4.67 -4.16 11.67
CA THR A 200 -5.84 -5.04 11.42
C THR A 200 -6.01 -5.35 9.92
N ASP A 201 -5.86 -4.38 9.05
CA ASP A 201 -5.97 -4.54 7.61
C ASP A 201 -4.89 -5.46 7.02
N GLN A 202 -3.64 -5.32 7.47
CA GLN A 202 -2.52 -6.18 7.03
C GLN A 202 -2.67 -7.62 7.52
N VAL A 203 -3.03 -7.80 8.80
CA VAL A 203 -3.28 -9.13 9.37
C VAL A 203 -4.45 -9.81 8.65
N ALA A 204 -5.53 -9.06 8.40
CA ALA A 204 -6.68 -9.57 7.65
C ALA A 204 -6.31 -9.99 6.21
N PHE A 205 -5.39 -9.26 5.54
CA PHE A 205 -4.88 -9.64 4.23
C PHE A 205 -4.09 -10.96 4.28
N GLY A 206 -3.23 -11.11 5.27
CA GLY A 206 -2.48 -12.35 5.50
C GLY A 206 -3.40 -13.55 5.73
N LEU A 207 -4.44 -13.41 6.56
CA LEU A 207 -5.44 -14.44 6.80
C LEU A 207 -6.22 -14.79 5.54
N ALA A 208 -6.65 -13.78 4.78
CA ALA A 208 -7.41 -13.97 3.54
C ALA A 208 -6.60 -14.71 2.47
N THR A 209 -5.35 -14.31 2.26
CA THR A 209 -4.45 -14.97 1.29
C THR A 209 -4.11 -16.40 1.71
N HIS A 210 -4.02 -16.68 3.02
CA HIS A 210 -3.79 -18.03 3.54
C HIS A 210 -5.00 -18.91 3.33
N GLU A 211 -6.18 -18.46 3.74
CA GLU A 211 -7.43 -19.22 3.62
C GLU A 211 -7.74 -19.59 2.17
N LEU A 212 -7.51 -18.66 1.24
CA LEU A 212 -7.76 -18.88 -0.18
C LEU A 212 -6.65 -19.65 -0.89
N GLY A 213 -5.53 -19.93 -0.23
CA GLY A 213 -4.38 -20.61 -0.84
C GLY A 213 -3.76 -19.87 -2.02
N LEU A 214 -3.88 -18.53 -2.07
CA LEU A 214 -3.42 -17.73 -3.21
C LEU A 214 -1.90 -17.78 -3.36
N ALA A 215 -1.41 -17.86 -4.59
CA ALA A 215 0.01 -17.74 -4.89
C ALA A 215 0.48 -16.29 -4.65
N VAL A 216 1.54 -16.12 -3.86
CA VAL A 216 2.12 -14.81 -3.57
C VAL A 216 3.59 -14.81 -3.93
N CYS A 217 3.97 -13.88 -4.82
CA CYS A 217 5.35 -13.55 -5.14
C CYS A 217 5.86 -12.50 -4.14
N ASP A 218 7.04 -12.72 -3.55
CA ASP A 218 7.63 -11.79 -2.59
C ASP A 218 8.31 -10.63 -3.31
N LEU A 219 7.80 -9.41 -3.10
CA LEU A 219 8.41 -8.19 -3.60
C LEU A 219 9.68 -7.87 -2.80
N THR A 220 10.76 -7.60 -3.51
CA THR A 220 11.99 -7.14 -2.87
C THR A 220 11.78 -5.79 -2.18
N PRO A 221 12.61 -5.42 -1.18
CA PRO A 221 12.50 -4.14 -0.48
C PRO A 221 12.51 -2.90 -1.40
N ARG A 222 13.02 -3.01 -2.64
CA ARG A 222 13.00 -1.92 -3.63
C ARG A 222 11.60 -1.39 -3.94
N PHE A 223 10.57 -2.25 -3.86
CA PHE A 223 9.19 -1.93 -4.26
C PHE A 223 8.28 -1.53 -3.10
N ASN A 224 8.84 -1.36 -1.92
CA ASN A 224 8.16 -0.80 -0.74
C ASN A 224 9.22 -0.48 0.32
N TYR A 225 10.10 0.50 0.00
CA TYR A 225 11.26 0.84 0.81
C TYR A 225 10.89 1.75 1.98
N PRO A 226 11.09 1.34 3.24
CA PRO A 226 10.71 2.12 4.42
C PRO A 226 11.75 3.22 4.70
N THR A 227 11.42 4.50 4.43
CA THR A 227 12.36 5.60 4.67
C THR A 227 12.41 6.08 6.13
N HIS A 228 11.51 5.59 6.97
CA HIS A 228 11.36 6.04 8.37
C HIS A 228 12.15 5.16 9.37
N LEU A 229 12.68 4.02 8.92
CA LEU A 229 13.41 3.11 9.79
C LEU A 229 14.86 3.58 10.00
N VAL A 230 15.38 3.33 11.19
CA VAL A 230 16.79 3.57 11.55
C VAL A 230 17.62 2.49 10.84
N ASP A 231 18.86 2.85 10.42
CA ASP A 231 19.77 1.96 9.70
C ASP A 231 19.14 1.38 8.41
N PRO A 232 18.87 2.26 7.44
CA PRO A 232 18.20 1.84 6.21
C PRO A 232 19.03 0.81 5.44
N LEU A 233 18.36 -0.23 4.93
CA LEU A 233 19.01 -1.26 4.14
C LEU A 233 19.57 -0.66 2.84
N PRO A 234 20.80 -1.06 2.40
CA PRO A 234 21.31 -0.69 1.10
C PRO A 234 20.35 -1.15 0.00
N SER A 235 19.85 -0.21 -0.80
CA SER A 235 18.87 -0.49 -1.85
C SER A 235 18.91 0.58 -2.94
N ASP A 236 18.41 0.23 -4.13
CA ASP A 236 18.05 1.17 -5.19
C ASP A 236 16.51 1.17 -5.31
N PRO A 237 15.80 1.95 -4.48
CA PRO A 237 14.36 1.85 -4.39
C PRO A 237 13.65 2.37 -5.64
N VAL A 238 12.58 1.67 -6.00
CA VAL A 238 11.60 2.08 -7.01
C VAL A 238 10.42 2.78 -6.36
N LEU A 239 9.96 2.26 -5.21
CA LEU A 239 8.91 2.87 -4.40
C LEU A 239 9.45 3.18 -3.00
N LEU A 240 9.23 4.42 -2.57
CA LEU A 240 9.59 4.92 -1.25
C LEU A 240 8.32 4.98 -0.39
N HIS A 241 8.26 4.18 0.67
CA HIS A 241 7.20 4.23 1.68
C HIS A 241 7.67 5.15 2.79
N TYR A 242 7.27 6.42 2.72
CA TYR A 242 7.87 7.46 3.56
C TYR A 242 7.09 7.71 4.86
N HIS A 243 5.87 7.15 5.01
CA HIS A 243 5.02 7.38 6.18
C HIS A 243 4.89 8.89 6.48
N GLN A 244 5.44 9.34 7.59
CA GLN A 244 5.46 10.76 7.96
C GLN A 244 6.87 11.37 7.89
N HIS A 245 7.81 10.69 7.20
CA HIS A 245 9.20 11.12 7.12
C HIS A 245 9.38 12.25 6.08
N LEU A 246 8.68 13.37 6.35
CA LEU A 246 8.72 14.60 5.56
C LEU A 246 9.37 15.72 6.36
N ASP A 247 9.96 16.70 5.66
CA ASP A 247 10.41 17.96 6.25
C ASP A 247 9.24 18.95 6.45
N ASP A 248 9.51 20.11 7.03
CA ASP A 248 8.50 21.12 7.34
C ASP A 248 7.89 21.76 6.07
N ALA A 249 8.58 21.65 4.92
CA ALA A 249 8.08 22.09 3.62
C ALA A 249 7.26 21.00 2.91
N GLY A 250 7.18 19.79 3.49
CA GLY A 250 6.44 18.64 2.96
C GLY A 250 7.19 17.86 1.89
N TYR A 251 8.52 17.93 1.85
CA TYR A 251 9.37 17.10 1.00
C TYR A 251 9.90 15.89 1.77
N LEU A 252 10.24 14.81 1.05
CA LEU A 252 10.81 13.61 1.65
C LEU A 252 12.17 13.92 2.27
N ARG A 253 12.39 13.47 3.52
CA ARG A 253 13.68 13.56 4.21
C ARG A 253 14.64 12.49 3.69
N THR A 254 15.92 12.84 3.61
CA THR A 254 17.01 11.90 3.32
C THR A 254 17.22 10.92 4.47
N VAL A 255 17.77 9.73 4.15
CA VAL A 255 17.97 8.64 5.12
C VAL A 255 19.45 8.37 5.43
N GLY A 256 20.37 9.09 4.77
CA GLY A 256 21.82 8.91 4.96
C GLY A 256 22.44 7.79 4.14
N HIS A 257 21.73 7.25 3.13
CA HIS A 257 22.24 6.26 2.20
C HIS A 257 22.25 6.82 0.78
N ASP A 258 23.43 6.95 0.15
CA ASP A 258 23.63 7.70 -1.10
C ASP A 258 22.68 7.31 -2.24
N ALA A 259 22.47 6.02 -2.48
CA ALA A 259 21.59 5.56 -3.55
C ALA A 259 20.11 5.91 -3.28
N VAL A 260 19.65 5.71 -2.06
CA VAL A 260 18.29 6.08 -1.63
C VAL A 260 18.10 7.58 -1.65
N ASP A 261 19.08 8.33 -1.12
CA ASP A 261 19.04 9.79 -1.08
C ASP A 261 19.08 10.41 -2.48
N ALA A 262 19.71 9.76 -3.45
CA ALA A 262 19.64 10.18 -4.84
C ALA A 262 18.21 10.06 -5.40
N LYS A 263 17.47 8.99 -5.07
CA LYS A 263 16.05 8.82 -5.44
C LYS A 263 15.17 9.85 -4.73
N ILE A 264 15.36 10.05 -3.43
CA ILE A 264 14.64 11.07 -2.65
C ILE A 264 14.86 12.47 -3.26
N ARG A 265 16.09 12.85 -3.56
CA ARG A 265 16.41 14.14 -4.22
C ARG A 265 15.76 14.25 -5.60
N ARG A 266 15.67 13.16 -6.38
CA ARG A 266 14.95 13.14 -7.66
C ARG A 266 13.46 13.41 -7.46
N VAL A 267 12.82 12.71 -6.54
CA VAL A 267 11.40 12.92 -6.18
C VAL A 267 11.17 14.37 -5.78
N ASN A 268 11.95 14.89 -4.83
CA ASN A 268 11.78 16.26 -4.33
C ASN A 268 11.95 17.32 -5.40
N ARG A 269 12.87 17.15 -6.37
CA ARG A 269 13.01 18.07 -7.51
C ARG A 269 11.76 18.10 -8.38
N VAL A 270 11.14 16.95 -8.64
CA VAL A 270 9.89 16.87 -9.42
C VAL A 270 8.75 17.56 -8.67
N LEU A 271 8.60 17.27 -7.37
CA LEU A 271 7.58 17.91 -6.53
C LEU A 271 7.73 19.44 -6.48
N ALA A 272 8.97 19.93 -6.36
CA ALA A 272 9.24 21.39 -6.36
C ALA A 272 8.86 22.03 -7.70
N ALA A 273 9.19 21.41 -8.82
CA ALA A 273 8.84 21.91 -10.15
C ALA A 273 7.32 21.97 -10.37
N GLU A 274 6.57 20.94 -9.98
CA GLU A 274 5.11 20.91 -10.10
C GLU A 274 4.42 21.93 -9.19
N ARG A 275 4.96 22.15 -7.98
CA ARG A 275 4.43 23.17 -7.06
C ARG A 275 4.58 24.61 -7.62
N HIS A 276 5.72 24.90 -8.29
CA HIS A 276 5.92 26.19 -8.95
C HIS A 276 5.06 26.38 -10.20
N ALA A 277 4.72 25.31 -10.90
CA ALA A 277 3.85 25.39 -12.08
C ALA A 277 2.36 25.63 -11.72
N ALA A 278 1.96 25.30 -10.49
CA ALA A 278 0.59 25.47 -9.97
C ALA A 278 0.36 26.80 -9.23
N SER A 279 1.42 27.56 -8.92
CA SER A 279 1.38 28.88 -8.27
C SER A 279 1.43 30.02 -9.27
#